data_af98f6cbd531ed3373bb305d51a087b1
#
_entry.id   af98f6cbd531ed3373bb305d51a087b1
#
_cell.length_a   1.000
_cell.length_b   1.000
_cell.length_c   1.000
_cell.angle_alpha   90.00
_cell.angle_beta   90.00
_cell.angle_gamma   90.00
#
_symmetry.space_group_name_H-M   'P 1'
#
loop_
_entity.id
_entity.type
_entity.pdbx_description
1 polymer ?
#
loop_
_entity_poly.entity_id
_entity_poly.type
_entity_poly.pdbx_seq_one_letter_code
_entity_poly.pdbx_strand_id
1 'polypeptide(L)'
;QTEGTQALRAQGYVKAFEERGLSVNWRYVIPAESMNQREGMRVTKAMLDKLPCPDVVVCLNDAIALGAIHELQRCGLHVPDDVQVVGFDNVPEAEYSAPALTTIDPHIDDYAKHAVDMLIDRIEGYSGPARTYTTDFTLVERASTRLAH
;
A
#
# COMPACT_ATOMS: atom_id res chain seq x y z
N GLN A 1 19.44 1.22 7.00
CA GLN A 1 19.34 1.25 5.53
C GLN A 1 18.29 0.26 5.13
N THR A 2 17.09 0.72 4.81
CA THR A 2 16.05 -0.09 4.20
C THR A 2 16.21 0.04 2.69
N GLU A 3 16.88 -0.91 2.06
CA GLU A 3 16.92 -1.05 0.61
C GLU A 3 15.73 -1.92 0.19
N GLY A 4 15.01 -1.51 -0.85
CA GLY A 4 13.93 -2.28 -1.45
C GLY A 4 12.63 -1.50 -1.62
N THR A 5 11.65 -2.14 -2.25
CA THR A 5 10.36 -1.54 -2.62
C THR A 5 9.60 -0.94 -1.44
N GLN A 6 9.70 -1.55 -0.26
CA GLN A 6 9.05 -1.06 0.96
C GLN A 6 9.63 0.30 1.41
N ALA A 7 10.95 0.46 1.28
CA ALA A 7 11.62 1.71 1.61
C ALA A 7 11.19 2.84 0.66
N LEU A 8 11.04 2.55 -0.63
CA LEU A 8 10.59 3.52 -1.62
C LEU A 8 9.16 3.98 -1.34
N ARG A 9 8.25 3.07 -0.98
CA ARG A 9 6.87 3.40 -0.59
C ARG A 9 6.84 4.28 0.67
N ALA A 10 7.64 3.95 1.69
CA ALA A 10 7.76 4.76 2.90
C ALA A 10 8.37 6.14 2.62
N GLN A 11 9.36 6.24 1.74
CA GLN A 11 9.93 7.53 1.29
C GLN A 11 8.88 8.38 0.56
N GLY A 12 8.04 7.77 -0.27
CA GLY A 12 6.93 8.47 -0.93
C GLY A 12 5.95 9.09 0.07
N TYR A 13 5.64 8.36 1.15
CA TYR A 13 4.81 8.87 2.25
C TYR A 13 5.48 10.11 2.92
N VAL A 14 6.75 10.01 3.28
CA VAL A 14 7.49 11.13 3.88
C VAL A 14 7.52 12.34 2.96
N LYS A 15 7.85 12.13 1.69
CA LYS A 15 7.90 13.18 0.68
C LYS A 15 6.56 13.90 0.50
N ALA A 16 5.44 13.18 0.55
CA ALA A 16 4.11 13.78 0.45
C ALA A 16 3.80 14.75 1.60
N PHE A 17 4.31 14.50 2.80
CA PHE A 17 4.23 15.43 3.93
C PHE A 17 5.14 16.65 3.72
N GLU A 18 6.39 16.42 3.33
CA GLU A 18 7.38 17.49 3.09
C GLU A 18 6.91 18.47 2.01
N GLU A 19 6.36 17.99 0.90
CA GLU A 19 5.81 18.80 -0.19
C GLU A 19 4.64 19.69 0.23
N ARG A 20 3.98 19.36 1.34
CA ARG A 20 2.88 20.14 1.94
C ARG A 20 3.32 20.97 3.14
N GLY A 21 4.62 21.02 3.43
CA GLY A 21 5.17 21.73 4.60
C GLY A 21 4.75 21.09 5.94
N LEU A 22 4.35 19.83 5.93
CA LEU A 22 3.94 19.07 7.13
C LEU A 22 5.09 18.19 7.63
N SER A 23 5.08 17.91 8.93
CA SER A 23 6.03 17.00 9.55
C SER A 23 5.42 15.64 9.80
N VAL A 24 6.15 14.58 9.48
CA VAL A 24 5.74 13.21 9.79
C VAL A 24 5.79 12.96 11.29
N ASN A 25 4.70 12.47 11.86
CA ASN A 25 4.71 11.98 13.23
C ASN A 25 5.21 10.51 13.23
N TRP A 26 6.49 10.34 13.49
CA TRP A 26 7.17 9.04 13.47
C TRP A 26 6.62 8.00 14.44
N ARG A 27 5.82 8.39 15.44
CA ARG A 27 5.12 7.43 16.31
C ARG A 27 4.08 6.60 15.57
N TYR A 28 3.55 7.11 14.44
CA TYR A 28 2.60 6.41 13.58
C TYR A 28 3.27 5.65 12.42
N VAL A 29 4.58 5.73 12.27
CA VAL A 29 5.32 4.93 11.29
C VAL A 29 5.72 3.62 11.97
N ILE A 30 4.91 2.58 11.74
CA ILE A 30 5.04 1.30 12.43
C ILE A 30 5.66 0.28 11.47
N PRO A 31 6.83 -0.29 11.78
CA PRO A 31 7.43 -1.31 10.95
C PRO A 31 6.63 -2.61 11.00
N ALA A 32 6.45 -3.23 9.83
CA ALA A 32 5.85 -4.55 9.68
C ALA A 32 6.97 -5.59 9.48
N GLU A 33 6.84 -6.73 10.16
CA GLU A 33 7.80 -7.85 10.07
C GLU A 33 7.48 -8.77 8.89
N SER A 34 6.25 -8.74 8.41
CA SER A 34 5.80 -9.50 7.23
C SER A 34 4.71 -8.75 6.47
N MET A 35 4.45 -9.17 5.22
CA MET A 35 3.56 -8.48 4.29
C MET A 35 2.22 -9.24 4.13
N ASN A 36 1.65 -9.70 5.23
CA ASN A 36 0.41 -10.48 5.23
C ASN A 36 -0.69 -9.87 6.12
N GLN A 37 -1.91 -10.38 6.01
CA GLN A 37 -3.07 -9.89 6.74
C GLN A 37 -2.92 -10.03 8.27
N ARG A 38 -2.31 -11.12 8.75
CA ARG A 38 -2.09 -11.32 10.18
C ARG A 38 -1.19 -10.24 10.77
N GLU A 39 -0.18 -9.84 10.02
CA GLU A 39 0.70 -8.74 10.41
C GLU A 39 -0.06 -7.41 10.43
N GLY A 40 -0.92 -7.16 9.44
CA GLY A 40 -1.79 -5.99 9.42
C GLY A 40 -2.65 -5.89 10.69
N MET A 41 -3.26 -7.00 11.12
CA MET A 41 -3.99 -7.06 12.39
C MET A 41 -3.10 -6.75 13.59
N ARG A 42 -1.92 -7.37 13.66
CA ARG A 42 -0.98 -7.22 14.78
C ARG A 42 -0.50 -5.78 14.94
N VAL A 43 -0.06 -5.14 13.86
CA VAL A 43 0.47 -3.77 13.91
C VAL A 43 -0.63 -2.75 14.19
N THR A 44 -1.83 -2.95 13.63
CA THR A 44 -2.98 -2.07 13.89
C THR A 44 -3.41 -2.14 15.35
N LYS A 45 -3.52 -3.35 15.92
CA LYS A 45 -3.82 -3.49 17.34
C LYS A 45 -2.75 -2.83 18.21
N ALA A 46 -1.48 -3.08 17.95
CA ALA A 46 -0.37 -2.48 18.70
C ALA A 46 -0.34 -0.95 18.61
N MET A 47 -0.79 -0.39 17.49
CA MET A 47 -0.98 1.06 17.32
C MET A 47 -2.10 1.57 18.22
N LEU A 48 -3.29 0.97 18.12
CA LEU A 48 -4.48 1.41 18.89
C LEU A 48 -4.28 1.27 20.39
N ASP A 49 -3.50 0.29 20.85
CA ASP A 49 -3.18 0.11 22.27
C ASP A 49 -2.29 1.23 22.84
N LYS A 50 -1.59 1.99 21.98
CA LYS A 50 -0.57 2.96 22.39
C LYS A 50 -0.81 4.39 21.93
N LEU A 51 -1.60 4.57 20.88
CA LEU A 51 -1.80 5.84 20.21
C LEU A 51 -3.29 6.10 19.97
N PRO A 52 -3.73 7.36 19.92
CA PRO A 52 -5.05 7.70 19.40
C PRO A 52 -5.25 7.14 17.99
N CYS A 53 -6.51 6.83 17.63
CA CYS A 53 -6.82 6.42 16.27
C CYS A 53 -6.46 7.54 15.27
N PRO A 54 -5.73 7.25 14.20
CA PRO A 54 -5.43 8.24 13.17
C PRO A 54 -6.63 8.43 12.23
N ASP A 55 -6.67 9.55 11.51
CA ASP A 55 -7.70 9.78 10.48
C ASP A 55 -7.55 8.85 9.27
N VAL A 56 -6.32 8.41 8.97
CA VAL A 56 -6.02 7.52 7.86
C VAL A 56 -4.85 6.59 8.17
N VAL A 57 -4.98 5.35 7.73
CA VAL A 57 -3.91 4.34 7.76
C VAL A 57 -3.48 4.05 6.32
N VAL A 58 -2.22 4.34 6.00
CA VAL A 58 -1.62 4.03 4.70
C VAL A 58 -0.77 2.77 4.86
N CYS A 59 -1.15 1.71 4.17
CA CYS A 59 -0.50 0.41 4.26
C CYS A 59 0.46 0.19 3.08
N LEU A 60 1.53 -0.57 3.31
CA LEU A 60 2.53 -0.86 2.29
C LEU A 60 2.01 -1.81 1.20
N ASN A 61 0.99 -2.62 1.51
CA ASN A 61 0.30 -3.46 0.54
C ASN A 61 -1.16 -3.74 0.97
N ASP A 62 -1.94 -4.33 0.08
CA ASP A 62 -3.35 -4.65 0.31
C ASP A 62 -3.54 -5.74 1.38
N ALA A 63 -2.64 -6.70 1.48
CA ALA A 63 -2.76 -7.73 2.49
C ALA A 63 -2.68 -7.15 3.92
N ILE A 64 -1.74 -6.23 4.17
CA ILE A 64 -1.67 -5.48 5.44
C ILE A 64 -2.93 -4.62 5.62
N ALA A 65 -3.39 -3.94 4.56
CA ALA A 65 -4.56 -3.07 4.61
C ALA A 65 -5.84 -3.84 4.98
N LEU A 66 -6.06 -5.01 4.38
CA LEU A 66 -7.19 -5.89 4.71
C LEU A 66 -7.14 -6.38 6.15
N GLY A 67 -5.94 -6.72 6.63
CA GLY A 67 -5.72 -7.05 8.04
C GLY A 67 -6.00 -5.87 8.97
N ALA A 68 -5.60 -4.66 8.58
CA ALA A 68 -5.88 -3.43 9.32
C ALA A 68 -7.38 -3.15 9.40
N ILE A 69 -8.12 -3.23 8.28
CA ILE A 69 -9.59 -3.06 8.26
C ILE A 69 -10.26 -4.05 9.22
N HIS A 70 -9.88 -5.32 9.16
CA HIS A 70 -10.43 -6.34 10.04
C HIS A 70 -10.21 -6.00 11.52
N GLU A 71 -9.00 -5.58 11.90
CA GLU A 71 -8.70 -5.27 13.30
C GLU A 71 -9.38 -3.98 13.78
N LEU A 72 -9.46 -2.94 12.92
CA LEU A 72 -10.19 -1.71 13.21
C LEU A 72 -11.67 -2.02 13.52
N GLN A 73 -12.33 -2.79 12.66
CA GLN A 73 -13.71 -3.21 12.83
C GLN A 73 -13.90 -4.06 14.11
N ARG A 74 -12.96 -4.96 14.40
CA ARG A 74 -12.97 -5.77 15.62
C ARG A 74 -12.86 -4.91 16.88
N CYS A 75 -12.18 -3.75 16.79
CA CYS A 75 -12.09 -2.76 17.84
C CYS A 75 -13.29 -1.80 17.89
N GLY A 76 -14.32 -2.00 17.06
CA GLY A 76 -15.52 -1.17 17.03
C GLY A 76 -15.40 0.12 16.24
N LEU A 77 -14.34 0.27 15.44
CA LEU A 77 -14.13 1.42 14.56
C LEU A 77 -14.72 1.17 13.17
N HIS A 78 -15.35 2.19 12.60
CA HIS A 78 -15.96 2.13 11.28
C HIS A 78 -14.99 2.69 10.23
N VAL A 79 -14.80 1.92 9.16
CA VAL A 79 -14.04 2.36 7.97
C VAL A 79 -15.07 2.67 6.88
N PRO A 80 -15.11 3.86 6.32
CA PRO A 80 -14.14 4.97 6.42
C PRO A 80 -14.50 6.05 7.47
N ASP A 81 -15.58 5.90 8.25
CA ASP A 81 -16.17 7.00 9.03
C ASP A 81 -15.27 7.46 10.19
N ASP A 82 -14.70 6.52 10.94
CA ASP A 82 -13.78 6.81 12.05
C ASP A 82 -12.33 6.88 11.57
N VAL A 83 -11.96 6.03 10.61
CA VAL A 83 -10.60 5.92 10.06
C VAL A 83 -10.64 5.43 8.62
N GLN A 84 -9.88 6.07 7.75
CA GLN A 84 -9.73 5.66 6.36
C GLN A 84 -8.56 4.69 6.21
N VAL A 85 -8.64 3.79 5.22
CA VAL A 85 -7.55 2.83 4.94
C VAL A 85 -7.22 2.83 3.45
N VAL A 86 -5.93 2.89 3.14
CA VAL A 86 -5.41 2.84 1.77
C VAL A 86 -4.37 1.72 1.68
N GLY A 87 -4.48 0.91 0.63
CA GLY A 87 -3.56 -0.17 0.29
C GLY A 87 -2.66 0.13 -0.91
N PHE A 88 -2.02 -0.92 -1.39
CA PHE A 88 -1.19 -0.93 -2.60
C PHE A 88 -1.18 -2.35 -3.15
N ASP A 89 -1.29 -2.55 -4.44
CA ASP A 89 -1.18 -3.74 -5.30
C ASP A 89 -2.47 -4.04 -6.10
N ASN A 90 -3.64 -3.55 -5.68
CA ASN A 90 -4.96 -3.79 -6.29
C ASN A 90 -5.25 -5.29 -6.48
N VAL A 91 -5.03 -6.08 -5.41
CA VAL A 91 -5.37 -7.51 -5.45
C VAL A 91 -6.88 -7.73 -5.55
N PRO A 92 -7.36 -8.86 -6.11
CA PRO A 92 -8.79 -9.11 -6.26
C PRO A 92 -9.59 -8.98 -4.95
N GLU A 93 -9.02 -9.39 -3.83
CA GLU A 93 -9.64 -9.29 -2.50
C GLU A 93 -9.95 -7.85 -2.09
N ALA A 94 -9.23 -6.87 -2.63
CA ALA A 94 -9.47 -5.44 -2.35
C ALA A 94 -10.84 -4.96 -2.84
N GLU A 95 -11.34 -5.52 -3.95
CA GLU A 95 -12.66 -5.20 -4.50
C GLU A 95 -13.78 -5.82 -3.67
N TYR A 96 -13.56 -7.04 -3.17
CA TYR A 96 -14.60 -7.83 -2.50
C TYR A 96 -14.59 -7.67 -0.97
N SER A 97 -13.65 -6.92 -0.40
CA SER A 97 -13.63 -6.63 1.03
C SER A 97 -14.79 -5.72 1.46
N ALA A 98 -15.08 -5.70 2.75
CA ALA A 98 -16.13 -4.86 3.33
C ALA A 98 -15.54 -3.98 4.46
N PRO A 99 -15.34 -2.67 4.19
CA PRO A 99 -15.55 -1.96 2.93
C PRO A 99 -14.54 -2.36 1.83
N ALA A 100 -14.93 -2.14 0.56
CA ALA A 100 -14.01 -2.34 -0.57
C ALA A 100 -12.79 -1.38 -0.44
N LEU A 101 -11.58 -1.91 -0.62
CA LEU A 101 -10.34 -1.21 -0.31
C LEU A 101 -9.90 -0.26 -1.43
N THR A 102 -9.72 1.01 -1.09
CA THR A 102 -8.98 1.99 -1.90
C THR A 102 -7.51 1.61 -1.95
N THR A 103 -6.93 1.52 -3.14
CA THR A 103 -5.58 1.03 -3.34
C THR A 103 -4.89 1.65 -4.55
N ILE A 104 -3.58 1.49 -4.63
CA ILE A 104 -2.79 1.82 -5.83
C ILE A 104 -2.69 0.57 -6.70
N ASP A 105 -3.10 0.69 -7.96
CA ASP A 105 -2.85 -0.32 -9.00
C ASP A 105 -1.52 0.00 -9.70
N PRO A 106 -0.49 -0.84 -9.56
CA PRO A 106 0.80 -0.65 -10.24
C PRO A 106 0.81 -1.23 -11.66
N HIS A 107 -0.33 -1.57 -12.24
CA HIS A 107 -0.49 -2.18 -13.57
C HIS A 107 0.37 -3.45 -13.75
N ILE A 108 0.16 -4.43 -12.87
CA ILE A 108 0.94 -5.68 -12.81
C ILE A 108 0.99 -6.41 -14.15
N ASP A 109 -0.10 -6.43 -14.90
CA ASP A 109 -0.18 -7.12 -16.20
C ASP A 109 0.77 -6.47 -17.22
N ASP A 110 0.84 -5.14 -17.26
CA ASP A 110 1.76 -4.40 -18.12
C ASP A 110 3.22 -4.65 -17.71
N TYR A 111 3.50 -4.59 -16.41
CA TYR A 111 4.81 -4.94 -15.87
C TYR A 111 5.22 -6.37 -16.24
N ALA A 112 4.35 -7.36 -16.04
CA ALA A 112 4.62 -8.76 -16.35
C ALA A 112 4.90 -8.97 -17.84
N LYS A 113 4.08 -8.36 -18.72
CA LYS A 113 4.26 -8.42 -20.16
C LYS A 113 5.65 -7.90 -20.57
N HIS A 114 6.01 -6.70 -20.13
CA HIS A 114 7.30 -6.10 -20.49
C HIS A 114 8.50 -6.90 -19.95
N ALA A 115 8.37 -7.46 -18.73
CA ALA A 115 9.42 -8.31 -18.17
C ALA A 115 9.65 -9.57 -19.03
N VAL A 116 8.57 -10.21 -19.47
CA VAL A 116 8.62 -11.40 -20.33
C VAL A 116 9.17 -11.03 -21.71
N ASP A 117 8.68 -9.95 -22.34
CA ASP A 117 9.17 -9.50 -23.65
C ASP A 117 10.68 -9.21 -23.61
N MET A 118 11.15 -8.51 -22.58
CA MET A 118 12.59 -8.23 -22.40
C MET A 118 13.43 -9.49 -22.18
N LEU A 119 12.87 -10.51 -21.52
CA LEU A 119 13.52 -11.81 -21.35
C LEU A 119 13.60 -12.58 -22.66
N ILE A 120 12.53 -12.61 -23.45
CA ILE A 120 12.49 -13.26 -24.77
C ILE A 120 13.52 -12.61 -25.69
N ASP A 121 13.59 -11.29 -25.77
CA ASP A 121 14.61 -10.59 -26.56
C ASP A 121 16.03 -11.05 -26.20
N ARG A 122 16.32 -11.25 -24.90
CA ARG A 122 17.63 -11.77 -24.46
C ARG A 122 17.89 -13.18 -24.96
N ILE A 123 16.89 -14.05 -24.90
CA ILE A 123 16.98 -15.43 -25.40
C ILE A 123 17.21 -15.44 -26.91
N GLU A 124 16.58 -14.53 -27.64
CA GLU A 124 16.66 -14.39 -29.09
C GLU A 124 17.96 -13.66 -29.58
N GLY A 125 18.84 -13.29 -28.65
CA GLY A 125 20.18 -12.78 -28.94
C GLY A 125 20.42 -11.29 -28.74
N TYR A 126 19.50 -10.57 -28.11
CA TYR A 126 19.77 -9.18 -27.71
C TYR A 126 20.94 -9.12 -26.72
N SER A 127 22.08 -8.60 -27.16
CA SER A 127 23.32 -8.48 -26.36
C SER A 127 23.62 -7.07 -25.86
N GLY A 128 22.67 -6.12 -26.05
CA GLY A 128 22.77 -4.74 -25.58
C GLY A 128 22.74 -4.59 -24.06
N PRO A 129 22.88 -3.38 -23.53
CA PRO A 129 22.86 -3.12 -22.09
C PRO A 129 21.53 -3.54 -21.43
N ALA A 130 21.52 -3.64 -20.10
CA ALA A 130 20.28 -3.87 -19.36
C ALA A 130 19.28 -2.73 -19.62
N ARG A 131 18.02 -3.10 -19.85
CA ARG A 131 16.93 -2.15 -20.04
C ARG A 131 16.10 -2.06 -18.76
N THR A 132 15.60 -0.88 -18.48
CA THR A 132 14.66 -0.64 -17.38
C THR A 132 13.33 -0.18 -17.97
N TYR A 133 12.24 -0.75 -17.50
CA TYR A 133 10.89 -0.32 -17.80
C TYR A 133 10.22 0.12 -16.50
N THR A 134 9.56 1.27 -16.54
CA THR A 134 8.78 1.79 -15.41
C THR A 134 7.32 1.86 -15.83
N THR A 135 6.45 1.17 -15.11
CA THR A 135 5.01 1.23 -15.32
C THR A 135 4.43 2.51 -14.72
N ASP A 136 3.31 2.97 -15.26
CA ASP A 136 2.43 3.91 -14.61
C ASP A 136 1.70 3.24 -13.44
N PHE A 137 0.90 4.03 -12.73
CA PHE A 137 0.04 3.54 -11.65
C PHE A 137 -1.31 4.28 -11.67
N THR A 138 -2.33 3.69 -11.07
CA THR A 138 -3.65 4.30 -10.91
C THR A 138 -4.08 4.23 -9.45
N LEU A 139 -4.61 5.32 -8.90
CA LEU A 139 -5.34 5.28 -7.64
C LEU A 139 -6.75 4.75 -7.91
N VAL A 140 -7.07 3.60 -7.33
CA VAL A 140 -8.39 2.98 -7.40
C VAL A 140 -9.16 3.32 -6.14
N GLU A 141 -9.99 4.36 -6.22
CA GLU A 141 -10.81 4.81 -5.10
C GLU A 141 -12.00 3.88 -4.88
N ARG A 142 -12.17 3.43 -3.62
CA ARG A 142 -13.27 2.56 -3.16
C ARG A 142 -13.80 3.02 -1.81
N ALA A 143 -14.63 2.17 -1.17
CA ALA A 143 -15.36 2.51 0.04
C ALA A 143 -14.53 2.61 1.33
N SER A 144 -13.25 2.23 1.33
CA SER A 144 -12.38 2.38 2.51
C SER A 144 -11.85 3.79 2.73
N THR A 145 -12.13 4.71 1.80
CA THR A 145 -11.85 6.14 1.92
C THR A 145 -13.10 6.97 1.60
N ARG A 146 -13.16 8.16 2.16
CA ARG A 146 -14.20 9.14 1.80
C ARG A 146 -13.80 9.78 0.48
N LEU A 147 -14.73 9.83 -0.48
CA LEU A 147 -14.52 10.55 -1.73
C LEU A 147 -14.27 12.02 -1.42
N ALA A 148 -13.25 12.62 -2.04
CA ALA A 148 -13.06 14.05 -2.01
C ALA A 148 -14.22 14.70 -2.79
N HIS A 149 -14.98 15.56 -2.13
CA HIS A 149 -16.01 16.38 -2.75
C HIS A 149 -15.43 17.68 -3.30
#